data_ccfa5ad1fb1b241ef6bc4b6d3752b6d3
#
_entry.id   ccfa5ad1fb1b241ef6bc4b6d3752b6d3
#
_cell.length_a   1.000
_cell.length_b   1.000
_cell.length_c   1.000
_cell.angle_alpha   90.00
_cell.angle_beta   90.00
_cell.angle_gamma   90.00
#
_symmetry.space_group_name_H-M   'P 1'
#
loop_
_entity.id
_entity.type
_entity.pdbx_description
1 polymer ?
#
loop_
_entity_poly.entity_id
_entity_poly.type
_entity_poly.pdbx_seq_one_letter_code
_entity_poly.pdbx_strand_id
1 'polypeptide(L)'
;DMSLPKAIIDYVIIAASSIPQIIEYSAIPILIFLAGLQSVPSDLYECAKIEGATGWEIFWKVTFPLVSPLLLTNVVFITIYSFTAPGNTLVSYISSLAWGRGIFGVSVAMSLMYFLAIGVILLIISFVVGRSVVYME
;
A
#
# COMPACT_ATOMS: atom_id res chain seq x y z
N ASP A 1 -30.34 23.74 22.12
CA ASP A 1 -29.16 22.86 22.41
C ASP A 1 -29.10 21.74 21.39
N MET A 2 -28.43 22.04 20.28
CA MET A 2 -28.07 21.00 19.31
C MET A 2 -26.85 20.24 19.85
N SER A 3 -27.05 19.42 20.88
CA SER A 3 -26.02 18.47 21.29
C SER A 3 -26.03 17.30 20.33
N LEU A 4 -25.13 17.33 19.34
CA LEU A 4 -24.87 16.16 18.51
C LEU A 4 -24.61 14.95 19.43
N PRO A 5 -25.17 13.76 19.14
CA PRO A 5 -24.90 12.58 19.93
C PRO A 5 -23.38 12.39 20.07
N LYS A 6 -22.89 12.11 21.28
CA LYS A 6 -21.45 11.91 21.55
C LYS A 6 -20.79 10.98 20.55
N ALA A 7 -21.53 9.95 20.11
CA ALA A 7 -21.06 9.01 19.08
C ALA A 7 -20.67 9.70 17.75
N ILE A 8 -21.40 10.73 17.32
CA ILE A 8 -21.08 11.45 16.08
C ILE A 8 -19.82 12.29 16.27
N ILE A 9 -19.68 12.94 17.43
CA ILE A 9 -18.50 13.74 17.75
C ILE A 9 -17.26 12.85 17.80
N ASP A 10 -17.35 11.69 18.46
CA ASP A 10 -16.25 10.72 18.54
C ASP A 10 -15.87 10.19 17.15
N TYR A 11 -16.85 9.89 16.31
CA TYR A 11 -16.59 9.48 14.91
C TYR A 11 -15.88 10.56 14.10
N VAL A 12 -16.29 11.82 14.22
CA VAL A 12 -15.67 12.94 13.51
C VAL A 12 -14.23 13.16 13.98
N ILE A 13 -13.97 13.06 15.28
CA ILE A 13 -12.63 13.18 15.83
C ILE A 13 -11.73 12.05 15.35
N ILE A 14 -12.20 10.80 15.38
CA ILE A 14 -11.46 9.64 14.89
C ILE A 14 -11.17 9.79 13.39
N ALA A 15 -12.17 10.17 12.60
CA ALA A 15 -12.01 10.40 11.17
C ALA A 15 -10.98 11.51 10.89
N ALA A 16 -11.07 12.64 11.59
CA ALA A 16 -10.15 13.75 11.43
C ALA A 16 -8.71 13.38 11.84
N SER A 17 -8.53 12.61 12.91
CA SER A 17 -7.23 12.14 13.37
C SER A 17 -6.61 11.08 12.44
N SER A 18 -7.42 10.41 11.63
CA SER A 18 -6.94 9.41 10.66
C SER A 18 -6.47 10.02 9.33
N ILE A 19 -6.86 11.27 9.02
CA ILE A 19 -6.50 11.94 7.76
C ILE A 19 -4.97 12.01 7.54
N PRO A 20 -4.17 12.48 8.51
CA PRO A 20 -2.72 12.55 8.33
C PRO A 20 -2.10 11.19 8.02
N GLN A 21 -2.58 10.15 8.68
CA GLN A 21 -2.11 8.78 8.47
C GLN A 21 -2.46 8.26 7.08
N ILE A 22 -3.68 8.54 6.59
CA ILE A 22 -4.10 8.17 5.23
C ILE A 22 -3.23 8.87 4.18
N ILE A 23 -2.91 10.15 4.38
CA ILE A 23 -2.03 10.92 3.48
C ILE A 23 -0.63 10.30 3.46
N GLU A 24 -0.08 9.99 4.63
CA GLU A 24 1.23 9.36 4.76
C GLU A 24 1.28 8.00 4.04
N TYR A 25 0.30 7.14 4.25
CA TYR A 25 0.23 5.82 3.60
C TYR A 25 0.01 5.91 2.08
N SER A 26 -0.63 6.96 1.58
CA SER A 26 -0.92 7.12 0.15
C SER A 26 0.23 7.77 -0.63
N ALA A 27 1.11 8.51 0.03
CA ALA A 27 2.13 9.32 -0.64
C ALA A 27 3.03 8.50 -1.57
N ILE A 28 3.60 7.41 -1.08
CA ILE A 28 4.51 6.56 -1.88
C ILE A 28 3.77 5.80 -2.99
N PRO A 29 2.62 5.15 -2.73
CA PRO A 29 1.80 4.56 -3.79
C PRO A 29 1.44 5.53 -4.92
N ILE A 30 1.07 6.75 -4.58
CA ILE A 30 0.76 7.78 -5.58
C ILE A 30 1.98 8.09 -6.45
N LEU A 31 3.17 8.25 -5.84
CA LEU A 31 4.40 8.50 -6.58
C LEU A 31 4.79 7.34 -7.50
N ILE A 32 4.63 6.10 -7.05
CA ILE A 32 4.90 4.90 -7.86
C ILE A 32 3.97 4.87 -9.07
N PHE A 33 2.67 5.09 -8.90
CA PHE A 33 1.72 5.12 -10.01
C PHE A 33 1.96 6.31 -10.93
N LEU A 34 2.27 7.48 -10.38
CA LEU A 34 2.57 8.67 -11.17
C LEU A 34 3.80 8.45 -12.07
N ALA A 35 4.88 7.91 -11.50
CA ALA A 35 6.09 7.56 -12.26
C ALA A 35 5.79 6.50 -13.33
N GLY A 36 4.98 5.50 -13.00
CA GLY A 36 4.56 4.49 -13.97
C GLY A 36 3.73 5.03 -15.11
N LEU A 37 2.77 5.92 -14.82
CA LEU A 37 1.98 6.57 -15.85
C LEU A 37 2.83 7.45 -16.77
N GLN A 38 3.85 8.13 -16.23
CA GLN A 38 4.79 8.93 -17.01
C GLN A 38 5.75 8.10 -17.86
N SER A 39 5.97 6.83 -17.51
CA SER A 39 6.84 5.93 -18.26
C SER A 39 6.16 5.32 -19.50
N VAL A 40 4.83 5.45 -19.62
CA VAL A 40 4.09 4.94 -20.78
C VAL A 40 4.42 5.81 -22.01
N PRO A 41 4.95 5.20 -23.11
CA PRO A 41 5.28 5.95 -24.31
C PRO A 41 4.06 6.65 -24.93
N SER A 42 4.22 7.92 -25.30
CA SER A 42 3.16 8.72 -25.95
C SER A 42 2.67 8.10 -27.26
N ASP A 43 3.59 7.42 -27.97
CA ASP A 43 3.32 6.80 -29.26
C ASP A 43 2.18 5.78 -29.19
N LEU A 44 2.07 5.05 -28.07
CA LEU A 44 0.98 4.10 -27.84
C LEU A 44 -0.39 4.79 -27.78
N TYR A 45 -0.43 5.97 -27.18
CA TYR A 45 -1.65 6.78 -27.13
C TYR A 45 -2.01 7.38 -28.48
N GLU A 46 -1.00 7.78 -29.26
CA GLU A 46 -1.19 8.31 -30.61
C GLU A 46 -1.69 7.24 -31.56
N CYS A 47 -1.08 6.05 -31.55
CA CYS A 47 -1.53 4.91 -32.34
C CYS A 47 -2.98 4.54 -32.02
N ALA A 48 -3.32 4.42 -30.73
CA ALA A 48 -4.68 4.09 -30.31
C ALA A 48 -5.71 5.15 -30.76
N LYS A 49 -5.33 6.45 -30.77
CA LYS A 49 -6.20 7.52 -31.28
C LYS A 49 -6.39 7.45 -32.78
N ILE A 50 -5.34 7.11 -33.54
CA ILE A 50 -5.42 6.95 -35.00
C ILE A 50 -6.35 5.79 -35.37
N GLU A 51 -6.36 4.73 -34.55
CA GLU A 51 -7.29 3.60 -34.68
C GLU A 51 -8.72 3.93 -34.25
N GLY A 52 -8.98 5.16 -33.78
CA GLY A 52 -10.30 5.63 -33.40
C GLY A 52 -10.74 5.21 -31.99
N ALA A 53 -9.79 4.76 -31.14
CA ALA A 53 -10.11 4.37 -29.78
C ALA A 53 -10.56 5.57 -28.94
N THR A 54 -11.61 5.37 -28.15
CA THR A 54 -12.10 6.35 -27.18
C THR A 54 -11.15 6.42 -25.97
N GLY A 55 -11.17 7.53 -25.22
CA GLY A 55 -10.33 7.68 -24.01
C GLY A 55 -10.56 6.57 -22.98
N TRP A 56 -11.78 6.04 -22.89
CA TRP A 56 -12.13 4.90 -22.01
C TRP A 56 -11.48 3.60 -22.48
N GLU A 57 -11.49 3.34 -23.77
CA GLU A 57 -10.83 2.16 -24.36
C GLU A 57 -9.32 2.23 -24.20
N ILE A 58 -8.71 3.40 -24.42
CA ILE A 58 -7.30 3.65 -24.19
C ILE A 58 -6.92 3.35 -22.72
N PHE A 59 -7.73 3.84 -21.79
CA PHE A 59 -7.47 3.58 -20.36
C PHE A 59 -7.44 2.08 -20.06
N TRP A 60 -8.46 1.33 -20.45
CA TRP A 60 -8.58 -0.08 -20.09
C TRP A 60 -7.70 -1.03 -20.91
N LYS A 61 -7.44 -0.70 -22.19
CA LYS A 61 -6.68 -1.58 -23.09
C LYS A 61 -5.18 -1.24 -23.16
N VAL A 62 -4.81 0.00 -22.87
CA VAL A 62 -3.42 0.46 -22.98
C VAL A 62 -2.87 0.82 -21.60
N THR A 63 -3.44 1.82 -20.93
CA THR A 63 -2.88 2.37 -19.71
C THR A 63 -2.92 1.36 -18.57
N PHE A 64 -4.07 0.77 -18.29
CA PHE A 64 -4.25 -0.13 -17.15
C PHE A 64 -3.36 -1.39 -17.22
N PRO A 65 -3.26 -2.11 -18.34
CA PRO A 65 -2.34 -3.25 -18.45
C PRO A 65 -0.88 -2.87 -18.26
N LEU A 66 -0.45 -1.73 -18.81
CA LEU A 66 0.93 -1.26 -18.68
C LEU A 66 1.32 -0.86 -17.26
N VAL A 67 0.38 -0.31 -16.49
CA VAL A 67 0.61 0.05 -15.07
C VAL A 67 0.27 -1.07 -14.11
N SER A 68 -0.35 -2.15 -14.56
CA SER A 68 -0.76 -3.26 -13.68
C SER A 68 0.40 -3.93 -12.92
N PRO A 69 1.63 -4.07 -13.43
CA PRO A 69 2.76 -4.57 -12.65
C PRO A 69 3.10 -3.70 -11.43
N LEU A 70 2.80 -2.41 -11.49
CA LEU A 70 3.02 -1.48 -10.37
C LEU A 70 2.03 -1.71 -9.21
N LEU A 71 0.89 -2.32 -9.49
CA LEU A 71 -0.04 -2.76 -8.43
C LEU A 71 0.65 -3.75 -7.49
N LEU A 72 1.37 -4.73 -8.03
CA LEU A 72 2.11 -5.69 -7.23
C LEU A 72 3.15 -4.98 -6.35
N THR A 73 3.92 -4.07 -6.95
CA THR A 73 4.92 -3.28 -6.22
C THR A 73 4.29 -2.47 -5.09
N ASN A 74 3.16 -1.81 -5.36
CA ASN A 74 2.44 -1.04 -4.36
C ASN A 74 1.87 -1.91 -3.23
N VAL A 75 1.27 -3.05 -3.57
CA VAL A 75 0.72 -3.98 -2.58
C VAL A 75 1.82 -4.52 -1.66
N VAL A 76 2.96 -4.92 -2.22
CA VAL A 76 4.13 -5.36 -1.45
C VAL A 76 4.62 -4.23 -0.54
N PHE A 77 4.78 -3.03 -1.09
CA PHE A 77 5.23 -1.87 -0.32
C PHE A 77 4.28 -1.53 0.84
N ILE A 78 2.98 -1.41 0.57
CA ILE A 78 1.99 -1.09 1.60
C ILE A 78 1.95 -2.17 2.69
N THR A 79 2.07 -3.44 2.29
CA THR A 79 2.10 -4.56 3.25
C THR A 79 3.31 -4.43 4.17
N ILE A 80 4.52 -4.28 3.62
CA ILE A 80 5.74 -4.11 4.43
C ILE A 80 5.58 -2.89 5.35
N TYR A 81 5.17 -1.76 4.80
CA TYR A 81 5.03 -0.52 5.56
C TYR A 81 4.02 -0.66 6.70
N SER A 82 2.86 -1.27 6.45
CA SER A 82 1.83 -1.48 7.48
C SER A 82 2.31 -2.35 8.65
N PHE A 83 3.11 -3.37 8.36
CA PHE A 83 3.65 -4.26 9.39
C PHE A 83 4.86 -3.66 10.13
N THR A 84 5.64 -2.77 9.50
CA THR A 84 6.85 -2.18 10.08
C THR A 84 6.64 -0.76 10.64
N ALA A 85 5.48 -0.16 10.41
CA ALA A 85 5.19 1.20 10.86
C ALA A 85 5.35 1.35 12.39
N PRO A 86 5.89 2.47 12.87
CA PRO A 86 6.07 2.74 14.31
C PRO A 86 4.77 2.69 15.12
N GLY A 87 3.62 2.95 14.48
CA GLY A 87 2.29 2.84 15.08
C GLY A 87 1.78 1.41 15.24
N ASN A 88 2.49 0.41 14.71
CA ASN A 88 2.10 -0.99 14.85
C ASN A 88 2.30 -1.46 16.30
N THR A 89 1.23 -1.97 16.91
CA THR A 89 1.22 -2.39 18.32
C THR A 89 2.26 -3.46 18.63
N LEU A 90 2.47 -4.42 17.72
CA LEU A 90 3.47 -5.48 17.90
C LEU A 90 4.90 -4.92 17.84
N VAL A 91 5.18 -4.06 16.88
CA VAL A 91 6.49 -3.39 16.75
C VAL A 91 6.79 -2.57 18.01
N SER A 92 5.82 -1.78 18.48
CA SER A 92 5.95 -1.00 19.71
C SER A 92 6.17 -1.88 20.93
N TYR A 93 5.46 -3.00 21.03
CA TYR A 93 5.62 -3.94 22.14
C TYR A 93 7.01 -4.59 22.15
N ILE A 94 7.48 -5.09 21.00
CA ILE A 94 8.82 -5.67 20.85
C ILE A 94 9.90 -4.64 21.22
N SER A 95 9.75 -3.41 20.75
CA SER A 95 10.65 -2.31 21.07
C SER A 95 10.66 -2.00 22.58
N SER A 96 9.50 -1.99 23.24
CA SER A 96 9.38 -1.78 24.67
C SER A 96 10.01 -2.90 25.51
N LEU A 97 9.98 -4.14 25.03
CA LEU A 97 10.69 -5.26 25.67
C LEU A 97 12.18 -5.11 25.59
N ALA A 98 12.71 -4.69 24.43
CA ALA A 98 14.13 -4.49 24.22
C ALA A 98 14.66 -3.32 25.05
N TRP A 99 14.12 -2.13 24.82
CA TRP A 99 14.66 -0.87 25.33
C TRP A 99 14.06 -0.47 26.68
N GLY A 100 12.81 -0.81 26.95
CA GLY A 100 12.14 -0.47 28.20
C GLY A 100 12.42 -1.45 29.34
N ARG A 101 12.54 -2.75 29.03
CA ARG A 101 12.72 -3.80 30.03
C ARG A 101 14.10 -4.48 29.97
N GLY A 102 14.91 -4.20 28.97
CA GLY A 102 16.22 -4.82 28.79
C GLY A 102 16.21 -6.31 28.49
N ILE A 103 15.06 -6.86 28.04
CA ILE A 103 14.90 -8.30 27.77
C ILE A 103 15.18 -8.56 26.28
N PHE A 104 16.43 -8.38 25.88
CA PHE A 104 16.85 -8.47 24.47
C PHE A 104 16.61 -9.85 23.85
N GLY A 105 16.83 -10.94 24.59
CA GLY A 105 16.66 -12.31 24.08
C GLY A 105 15.23 -12.60 23.60
N VAL A 106 14.23 -12.22 24.40
CA VAL A 106 12.83 -12.40 24.06
C VAL A 106 12.42 -11.46 22.92
N SER A 107 12.90 -10.21 22.94
CA SER A 107 12.61 -9.24 21.89
C SER A 107 13.16 -9.70 20.52
N VAL A 108 14.38 -10.22 20.48
CA VAL A 108 14.97 -10.78 19.25
C VAL A 108 14.19 -11.98 18.75
N ALA A 109 13.82 -12.92 19.63
CA ALA A 109 13.02 -14.08 19.26
C ALA A 109 11.66 -13.67 18.67
N MET A 110 10.97 -12.73 19.31
CA MET A 110 9.70 -12.19 18.81
C MET A 110 9.85 -11.48 17.47
N SER A 111 10.91 -10.68 17.29
CA SER A 111 11.21 -10.00 16.02
C SER A 111 11.44 -11.01 14.90
N LEU A 112 12.13 -12.11 15.18
CA LEU A 112 12.42 -13.13 14.18
C LEU A 112 11.16 -13.89 13.77
N MET A 113 10.31 -14.26 14.73
CA MET A 113 9.01 -14.89 14.46
C MET A 113 8.10 -13.94 13.66
N TYR A 114 8.07 -12.66 14.02
CA TYR A 114 7.29 -11.64 13.33
C TYR A 114 7.76 -11.44 11.89
N PHE A 115 9.08 -11.37 11.68
CA PHE A 115 9.69 -11.27 10.35
C PHE A 115 9.33 -12.48 9.45
N LEU A 116 9.40 -13.70 10.00
CA LEU A 116 8.99 -14.90 9.27
C LEU A 116 7.50 -14.86 8.91
N ALA A 117 6.64 -14.43 9.84
CA ALA A 117 5.21 -14.30 9.58
C ALA A 117 4.92 -13.30 8.46
N ILE A 118 5.58 -12.13 8.46
CA ILE A 118 5.46 -11.14 7.39
C ILE A 118 5.94 -11.72 6.07
N GLY A 119 7.08 -12.43 6.07
CA GLY A 119 7.63 -13.09 4.88
C GLY A 119 6.65 -14.07 4.24
N VAL A 120 5.99 -14.89 5.04
CA VAL A 120 4.94 -15.81 4.55
C VAL A 120 3.75 -15.06 3.97
N ILE A 121 3.27 -14.02 4.65
CA ILE A 121 2.17 -13.18 4.16
C ILE A 121 2.54 -12.53 2.82
N LEU A 122 3.75 -11.97 2.71
CA LEU A 122 4.23 -11.36 1.47
C LEU A 122 4.34 -12.36 0.32
N LEU A 123 4.80 -13.59 0.58
CA LEU A 123 4.83 -14.65 -0.44
C LEU A 123 3.44 -14.98 -0.94
N ILE A 124 2.46 -15.12 -0.03
CA ILE A 124 1.07 -15.42 -0.41
C ILE A 124 0.49 -14.27 -1.23
N ILE A 125 0.63 -13.04 -0.77
CA ILE A 125 0.10 -11.85 -1.45
C ILE A 125 0.76 -11.70 -2.83
N SER A 126 2.09 -11.82 -2.90
CA SER A 126 2.84 -11.71 -4.15
C SER A 126 2.42 -12.79 -5.16
N PHE A 127 2.18 -14.01 -4.69
CA PHE A 127 1.71 -15.11 -5.54
C PHE A 127 0.30 -14.85 -6.07
N VAL A 128 -0.63 -14.41 -5.22
CA VAL A 128 -2.02 -14.14 -5.59
C VAL A 128 -2.11 -12.94 -6.55
N VAL A 129 -1.46 -11.83 -6.20
CA VAL A 129 -1.50 -10.60 -7.00
C VAL A 129 -0.69 -10.79 -8.29
N GLY A 130 0.47 -11.45 -8.23
CA GLY A 130 1.30 -11.71 -9.40
C GLY A 130 0.58 -12.57 -10.45
N ARG A 131 -0.30 -13.48 -10.03
CA ARG A 131 -1.13 -14.25 -10.96
C ARG A 131 -2.19 -13.41 -11.66
N SER A 132 -2.62 -12.30 -11.05
CA SER A 132 -3.64 -11.40 -11.59
C SER A 132 -3.06 -10.26 -12.43
N VAL A 133 -1.73 -10.05 -12.34
CA VAL A 133 -1.03 -9.03 -13.12
C VAL A 133 -0.76 -9.57 -14.53
N VAL A 134 -1.19 -8.81 -15.52
CA VAL A 134 -0.93 -9.12 -16.93
C VAL A 134 0.46 -8.60 -17.29
N TYR A 135 1.41 -9.52 -17.49
CA TYR A 135 2.70 -9.17 -18.09
C TYR A 135 2.51 -9.21 -19.61
N MET A 136 2.68 -8.07 -20.28
CA MET A 136 2.83 -8.05 -21.73
C MET A 136 4.29 -8.37 -22.05
N GLU A 137 4.54 -9.56 -22.56
CA GLU A 137 5.78 -9.92 -23.25
C GLU A 137 5.80 -9.33 -24.65
#